data_f4615ef93c9054354d945b7b9a903a5d
#
_entry.id   f4615ef93c9054354d945b7b9a903a5d
#
_cell.length_a   1.000
_cell.length_b   1.000
_cell.length_c   1.000
_cell.angle_alpha   90.00
_cell.angle_beta   90.00
_cell.angle_gamma   90.00
#
_symmetry.space_group_name_H-M   'P 1'
#
loop_
_entity.id
_entity.type
_entity.pdbx_description
1 polymer ?
#
loop_
_entity_poly.entity_id
_entity_poly.type
_entity_poly.pdbx_seq_one_letter_code
_entity_poly.pdbx_strand_id
1 'polypeptide(L)'
;MKWLSKAARATIAACMAIATCGFAAGCSSDEEYVPELGTPKLSSPAIGEGGVLRVGVNTNNSPLAGKSGDRIIGIDVDIAAALADDLGLSLEIIDVGNNAADAIDDDEVDVVLGIDSSTKEDGYWVSSQYLPTGVVLFEQAGNNQPAPTADSDVTIAAQVSSKSAWAVTNTFGEEALDSASDLSAAFADLGSGKVDYVASDAIIGMYAASRQGVDVEIAALLDTASGYCAMCSNDNTELQEALGGAIDALVANGVVDVIEDKWLGQPVNLNGVPKIAANTSKSTNVEEPEEGEEGEDGEADDAADGETSSGSSSAASSSSRTTSN
;
A
#
# COMPACT_ATOMS: atom_id res chain seq x y z
N MET A 1 1.47 -72.87 -38.57
CA MET A 1 1.15 -71.87 -37.53
C MET A 1 2.26 -70.86 -37.34
N LYS A 2 2.67 -70.04 -38.33
CA LYS A 2 3.67 -68.99 -38.17
C LYS A 2 3.45 -67.79 -39.11
N TRP A 3 2.26 -67.63 -39.66
CA TRP A 3 2.02 -66.57 -40.65
C TRP A 3 0.99 -65.52 -40.25
N LEU A 4 0.40 -65.64 -39.06
CA LEU A 4 -0.60 -64.63 -38.55
C LEU A 4 -0.02 -63.58 -37.62
N SER A 5 1.29 -63.62 -37.35
CA SER A 5 1.91 -62.71 -36.35
C SER A 5 2.53 -61.40 -36.93
N LYS A 6 2.70 -61.35 -38.27
CA LYS A 6 3.30 -60.18 -38.90
C LYS A 6 2.33 -59.10 -39.37
N ALA A 7 1.12 -59.51 -39.74
CA ALA A 7 0.08 -58.54 -40.17
C ALA A 7 -0.58 -57.81 -39.00
N ALA A 8 -0.75 -58.47 -37.86
CA ALA A 8 -1.34 -57.87 -36.66
C ALA A 8 -0.40 -56.85 -35.97
N ARG A 9 0.90 -56.98 -36.14
CA ARG A 9 1.87 -56.00 -35.60
C ARG A 9 2.04 -54.74 -36.44
N ALA A 10 1.77 -54.79 -37.72
CA ALA A 10 1.85 -53.64 -38.62
C ALA A 10 0.60 -52.72 -38.45
N THR A 11 -0.55 -53.31 -38.13
CA THR A 11 -1.79 -52.53 -37.96
C THR A 11 -1.85 -51.79 -36.61
N ILE A 12 -1.20 -52.33 -35.56
CA ILE A 12 -1.12 -51.65 -34.25
C ILE A 12 -0.13 -50.50 -34.30
N ALA A 13 0.96 -50.63 -35.07
CA ALA A 13 1.95 -49.55 -35.21
C ALA A 13 1.41 -48.35 -36.01
N ALA A 14 0.49 -48.59 -37.00
CA ALA A 14 -0.11 -47.54 -37.78
C ALA A 14 -1.21 -46.77 -37.00
N CYS A 15 -1.92 -47.44 -36.10
CA CYS A 15 -2.91 -46.76 -35.23
C CYS A 15 -2.29 -45.93 -34.11
N MET A 16 -1.08 -46.28 -33.62
CA MET A 16 -0.36 -45.46 -32.62
C MET A 16 0.31 -44.22 -33.23
N ALA A 17 0.66 -44.25 -34.53
CA ALA A 17 1.26 -43.08 -35.18
C ALA A 17 0.24 -41.96 -35.52
N ILE A 18 -1.05 -42.29 -35.60
CA ILE A 18 -2.12 -41.32 -35.88
C ILE A 18 -2.63 -40.69 -34.58
N ALA A 19 -2.51 -41.35 -33.41
CA ALA A 19 -2.93 -40.82 -32.13
C ALA A 19 -1.95 -39.79 -31.51
N THR A 20 -0.69 -39.75 -31.97
CA THR A 20 0.31 -38.81 -31.49
C THR A 20 0.46 -37.50 -32.28
N CYS A 21 -0.18 -37.40 -33.46
CA CYS A 21 -0.23 -36.17 -34.26
C CYS A 21 -1.43 -35.27 -33.95
N GLY A 22 -2.40 -35.74 -33.14
CA GLY A 22 -3.64 -35.02 -32.83
C GLY A 22 -3.56 -34.11 -31.60
N PHE A 23 -2.43 -34.11 -30.83
CA PHE A 23 -2.27 -33.31 -29.60
C PHE A 23 -1.31 -32.14 -29.73
N ALA A 24 -0.77 -31.87 -30.92
CA ALA A 24 0.16 -30.75 -31.13
C ALA A 24 -0.45 -29.57 -31.91
N ALA A 25 -1.76 -29.49 -32.04
CA ALA A 25 -2.47 -28.38 -32.67
C ALA A 25 -3.39 -27.66 -31.67
N GLY A 26 -2.87 -27.45 -30.44
CA GLY A 26 -3.55 -26.66 -29.44
C GLY A 26 -2.53 -25.81 -28.69
N CYS A 27 -2.58 -24.53 -28.89
CA CYS A 27 -1.82 -23.45 -28.28
C CYS A 27 -0.63 -22.95 -29.09
N SER A 28 -0.93 -22.15 -30.11
CA SER A 28 -0.14 -20.97 -30.44
C SER A 28 -1.05 -19.98 -31.18
N SER A 29 -1.97 -19.37 -30.44
CA SER A 29 -2.30 -17.99 -30.69
C SER A 29 -1.64 -17.22 -29.53
N ASP A 30 -0.51 -16.59 -29.82
CA ASP A 30 0.02 -15.47 -29.03
C ASP A 30 -0.92 -14.25 -29.18
N GLU A 31 -2.23 -14.48 -29.20
CA GLU A 31 -3.20 -13.40 -29.06
C GLU A 31 -3.27 -13.11 -27.57
N GLU A 32 -2.63 -12.02 -27.19
CA GLU A 32 -2.78 -11.41 -25.87
C GLU A 32 -4.26 -11.24 -25.57
N TYR A 33 -4.75 -11.87 -24.49
CA TYR A 33 -6.14 -11.74 -24.09
C TYR A 33 -6.41 -10.28 -23.76
N VAL A 34 -7.16 -9.61 -24.64
CA VAL A 34 -7.67 -8.26 -24.38
C VAL A 34 -9.11 -8.42 -23.87
N PRO A 35 -9.38 -8.07 -22.61
CA PRO A 35 -10.75 -8.09 -22.09
C PRO A 35 -11.68 -7.26 -22.95
N GLU A 36 -12.90 -7.75 -23.24
CA GLU A 36 -13.93 -6.94 -23.87
C GLU A 36 -14.41 -5.90 -22.87
N LEU A 37 -14.11 -4.63 -23.13
CA LEU A 37 -14.58 -3.52 -22.30
C LEU A 37 -16.09 -3.32 -22.47
N GLY A 38 -16.76 -2.96 -21.39
CA GLY A 38 -18.15 -2.51 -21.40
C GLY A 38 -18.35 -1.21 -22.19
N THR A 39 -19.57 -0.72 -22.23
CA THR A 39 -19.82 0.62 -22.78
C THR A 39 -19.29 1.67 -21.79
N PRO A 40 -18.40 2.58 -22.22
CA PRO A 40 -17.88 3.63 -21.35
C PRO A 40 -19.00 4.45 -20.69
N LYS A 41 -18.93 4.59 -19.35
CA LYS A 41 -19.85 5.41 -18.57
C LYS A 41 -19.37 6.88 -18.48
N LEU A 42 -18.09 7.12 -18.79
CA LEU A 42 -17.46 8.44 -18.78
C LEU A 42 -16.79 8.74 -20.11
N SER A 43 -16.68 10.02 -20.42
CA SER A 43 -15.99 10.53 -21.60
C SER A 43 -15.30 11.85 -21.27
N SER A 44 -14.40 12.33 -22.15
CA SER A 44 -13.83 13.68 -22.00
C SER A 44 -14.96 14.73 -22.03
N PRO A 45 -14.95 15.76 -21.13
CA PRO A 45 -13.82 16.14 -20.28
C PRO A 45 -13.81 15.51 -18.85
N ALA A 46 -14.73 14.60 -18.51
CA ALA A 46 -14.76 13.98 -17.19
C ALA A 46 -13.54 13.08 -16.95
N ILE A 47 -12.91 12.57 -18.00
CA ILE A 47 -11.61 11.88 -17.98
C ILE A 47 -10.69 12.53 -19.01
N GLY A 48 -9.40 12.66 -18.72
CA GLY A 48 -8.44 13.36 -19.56
C GLY A 48 -8.21 12.64 -20.88
N GLU A 49 -8.17 11.30 -20.90
CA GLU A 49 -8.04 10.49 -22.10
C GLU A 49 -9.30 9.66 -22.35
N GLY A 50 -9.89 9.83 -23.54
CA GLY A 50 -11.14 9.12 -23.89
C GLY A 50 -10.99 7.61 -23.90
N GLY A 51 -11.77 6.92 -23.04
CA GLY A 51 -11.76 5.47 -22.91
C GLY A 51 -10.70 4.90 -21.95
N VAL A 52 -9.91 5.75 -21.28
CA VAL A 52 -8.88 5.35 -20.31
C VAL A 52 -9.16 6.00 -18.96
N LEU A 53 -9.11 5.23 -17.88
CA LEU A 53 -9.06 5.73 -16.51
C LEU A 53 -7.61 5.75 -16.06
N ARG A 54 -7.06 6.96 -15.83
CA ARG A 54 -5.69 7.18 -15.34
C ARG A 54 -5.74 7.23 -13.82
N VAL A 55 -5.13 6.23 -13.17
CA VAL A 55 -5.18 6.07 -11.70
C VAL A 55 -3.79 6.26 -11.11
N GLY A 56 -3.66 7.27 -10.25
CA GLY A 56 -2.47 7.51 -9.43
C GLY A 56 -2.44 6.58 -8.22
N VAL A 57 -1.25 6.05 -7.90
CA VAL A 57 -0.99 5.27 -6.68
C VAL A 57 0.38 5.62 -6.12
N ASN A 58 0.58 5.37 -4.82
CA ASN A 58 1.90 5.50 -4.19
C ASN A 58 2.58 4.13 -4.08
N THR A 59 3.60 3.87 -4.92
CA THR A 59 4.29 2.57 -4.94
C THR A 59 5.21 2.31 -3.75
N ASN A 60 5.38 3.26 -2.84
CA ASN A 60 6.11 3.07 -1.59
C ASN A 60 5.20 2.52 -0.47
N ASN A 61 3.89 2.40 -0.71
CA ASN A 61 2.89 2.03 0.29
C ASN A 61 2.37 0.59 0.11
N SER A 62 3.26 -0.40 0.13
CA SER A 62 2.83 -1.82 0.10
C SER A 62 2.08 -2.20 1.39
N PRO A 63 0.96 -2.95 1.30
CA PRO A 63 0.43 -3.69 0.14
C PRO A 63 -0.54 -2.91 -0.74
N LEU A 64 -0.82 -1.64 -0.47
CA LEU A 64 -1.75 -0.84 -1.30
C LEU A 64 -1.24 -0.75 -2.73
N ALA A 65 -0.02 -0.27 -2.92
CA ALA A 65 0.69 -0.37 -4.19
C ALA A 65 2.19 -0.59 -3.98
N GLY A 66 2.82 -1.29 -4.92
CA GLY A 66 4.26 -1.58 -4.88
C GLY A 66 4.79 -2.01 -6.24
N LYS A 67 6.10 -1.94 -6.42
CA LYS A 67 6.77 -2.36 -7.66
C LYS A 67 7.16 -3.84 -7.61
N SER A 68 6.83 -4.56 -8.67
CA SER A 68 7.25 -5.96 -8.89
C SER A 68 7.84 -6.09 -10.29
N GLY A 69 9.17 -5.94 -10.40
CA GLY A 69 9.85 -5.75 -11.68
C GLY A 69 9.37 -4.46 -12.35
N ASP A 70 8.89 -4.58 -13.57
CA ASP A 70 8.39 -3.44 -14.37
C ASP A 70 6.89 -3.18 -14.16
N ARG A 71 6.23 -3.89 -13.24
CA ARG A 71 4.79 -3.74 -13.00
C ARG A 71 4.53 -3.13 -11.64
N ILE A 72 3.47 -2.32 -11.56
CA ILE A 72 2.87 -1.88 -10.31
C ILE A 72 1.78 -2.89 -9.95
N ILE A 73 1.77 -3.35 -8.71
CA ILE A 73 0.82 -4.33 -8.17
C ILE A 73 0.38 -3.89 -6.77
N GLY A 74 -0.78 -4.32 -6.33
CA GLY A 74 -1.26 -4.03 -4.98
C GLY A 74 -2.77 -4.05 -4.88
N ILE A 75 -3.29 -3.81 -3.69
CA ILE A 75 -4.72 -3.74 -3.40
C ILE A 75 -5.36 -2.62 -4.24
N ASP A 76 -4.77 -1.43 -4.25
CA ASP A 76 -5.28 -0.28 -5.02
C ASP A 76 -5.27 -0.53 -6.52
N VAL A 77 -4.28 -1.28 -7.03
CA VAL A 77 -4.21 -1.66 -8.45
C VAL A 77 -5.36 -2.61 -8.82
N ASP A 78 -5.66 -3.59 -7.96
CA ASP A 78 -6.79 -4.50 -8.18
C ASP A 78 -8.14 -3.76 -8.06
N ILE A 79 -8.27 -2.82 -7.11
CA ILE A 79 -9.45 -1.95 -6.99
C ILE A 79 -9.59 -1.04 -8.22
N ALA A 80 -8.50 -0.44 -8.69
CA ALA A 80 -8.49 0.37 -9.91
C ALA A 80 -8.94 -0.42 -11.13
N ALA A 81 -8.49 -1.69 -11.24
CA ALA A 81 -8.92 -2.57 -12.33
C ALA A 81 -10.43 -2.86 -12.26
N ALA A 82 -10.96 -3.12 -11.06
CA ALA A 82 -12.39 -3.34 -10.87
C ALA A 82 -13.21 -2.06 -11.14
N LEU A 83 -12.72 -0.88 -10.79
CA LEU A 83 -13.35 0.41 -11.10
C LEU A 83 -13.37 0.67 -12.62
N ALA A 84 -12.25 0.45 -13.30
CA ALA A 84 -12.14 0.64 -14.74
C ALA A 84 -13.10 -0.31 -15.49
N ASP A 85 -13.18 -1.57 -15.07
CA ASP A 85 -14.12 -2.56 -15.64
C ASP A 85 -15.58 -2.13 -15.44
N ASP A 86 -15.97 -1.72 -14.21
CA ASP A 86 -17.33 -1.21 -13.93
C ASP A 86 -17.66 0.02 -14.77
N LEU A 87 -16.69 0.91 -14.97
CA LEU A 87 -16.86 2.12 -15.77
C LEU A 87 -16.75 1.90 -17.28
N GLY A 88 -16.40 0.68 -17.74
CA GLY A 88 -16.22 0.33 -19.15
C GLY A 88 -15.01 1.01 -19.80
N LEU A 89 -13.96 1.27 -19.00
CA LEU A 89 -12.75 1.98 -19.40
C LEU A 89 -11.55 1.03 -19.39
N SER A 90 -10.54 1.29 -20.20
CA SER A 90 -9.20 0.73 -20.00
C SER A 90 -8.52 1.41 -18.82
N LEU A 91 -7.52 0.72 -18.23
CA LEU A 91 -6.83 1.20 -17.04
C LEU A 91 -5.39 1.58 -17.37
N GLU A 92 -4.96 2.74 -16.87
CA GLU A 92 -3.56 3.14 -16.76
C GLU A 92 -3.21 3.40 -15.29
N ILE A 93 -2.14 2.79 -14.78
CA ILE A 93 -1.65 3.01 -13.41
C ILE A 93 -0.38 3.85 -13.44
N ILE A 94 -0.37 4.94 -12.68
CA ILE A 94 0.70 5.92 -12.62
C ILE A 94 1.21 6.00 -11.18
N ASP A 95 2.55 5.91 -11.01
CA ASP A 95 3.18 6.10 -9.70
C ASP A 95 3.34 7.59 -9.42
N VAL A 96 2.50 8.12 -8.57
CA VAL A 96 2.52 9.55 -8.18
C VAL A 96 3.28 9.80 -6.86
N GLY A 97 3.75 8.72 -6.20
CA GLY A 97 4.39 8.83 -4.89
C GLY A 97 3.49 9.53 -3.88
N ASN A 98 4.03 10.54 -3.18
CA ASN A 98 3.30 11.37 -2.21
C ASN A 98 2.66 12.62 -2.85
N ASN A 99 2.75 12.81 -4.17
CA ASN A 99 2.32 14.02 -4.86
C ASN A 99 0.91 13.86 -5.46
N ALA A 100 -0.04 13.36 -4.69
CA ALA A 100 -1.41 13.07 -5.17
C ALA A 100 -2.13 14.33 -5.67
N ALA A 101 -2.03 15.44 -4.93
CA ALA A 101 -2.66 16.71 -5.27
C ALA A 101 -2.07 17.30 -6.57
N ASP A 102 -0.75 17.39 -6.65
CA ASP A 102 -0.06 17.92 -7.84
C ASP A 102 -0.40 17.09 -9.09
N ALA A 103 -0.43 15.76 -8.99
CA ALA A 103 -0.75 14.89 -10.12
C ALA A 103 -2.19 15.08 -10.65
N ILE A 104 -3.14 15.45 -9.77
CA ILE A 104 -4.51 15.81 -10.16
C ILE A 104 -4.52 17.19 -10.79
N ASP A 105 -3.86 18.19 -10.20
CA ASP A 105 -3.84 19.57 -10.65
C ASP A 105 -3.12 19.73 -12.00
N ASP A 106 -2.07 18.93 -12.23
CA ASP A 106 -1.31 18.89 -13.50
C ASP A 106 -1.98 18.01 -14.57
N ASP A 107 -3.17 17.44 -14.30
CA ASP A 107 -3.92 16.56 -15.20
C ASP A 107 -3.13 15.31 -15.64
N GLU A 108 -2.22 14.82 -14.78
CA GLU A 108 -1.47 13.59 -15.01
C GLU A 108 -2.35 12.36 -14.78
N VAL A 109 -3.27 12.44 -13.80
CA VAL A 109 -4.21 11.37 -13.42
C VAL A 109 -5.64 11.89 -13.32
N ASP A 110 -6.62 11.01 -13.45
CA ASP A 110 -8.03 11.33 -13.24
C ASP A 110 -8.45 11.16 -11.78
N VAL A 111 -7.83 10.18 -11.10
CA VAL A 111 -8.13 9.81 -9.71
C VAL A 111 -6.87 9.25 -9.04
N VAL A 112 -6.70 9.49 -7.75
CA VAL A 112 -5.67 8.85 -6.92
C VAL A 112 -6.34 7.94 -5.89
N LEU A 113 -5.84 6.70 -5.75
CA LEU A 113 -6.25 5.75 -4.72
C LEU A 113 -5.24 5.72 -3.56
N GLY A 114 -5.64 5.13 -2.43
CA GLY A 114 -4.77 4.98 -1.26
C GLY A 114 -4.68 6.23 -0.36
N ILE A 115 -5.63 7.15 -0.49
CA ILE A 115 -5.70 8.35 0.36
C ILE A 115 -6.32 7.98 1.70
N ASP A 116 -5.59 8.15 2.80
CA ASP A 116 -6.16 8.00 4.14
C ASP A 116 -7.12 9.16 4.44
N SER A 117 -8.34 8.84 4.75
CA SER A 117 -9.39 9.83 5.05
C SER A 117 -9.07 10.73 6.25
N SER A 118 -8.12 10.34 7.12
CA SER A 118 -7.65 11.16 8.24
C SER A 118 -6.68 12.27 7.83
N THR A 119 -6.02 12.12 6.66
CA THR A 119 -5.00 13.04 6.12
C THR A 119 -5.42 13.74 4.83
N LYS A 120 -6.73 13.71 4.50
CA LYS A 120 -7.25 14.30 3.27
C LYS A 120 -6.93 15.80 3.18
N GLU A 121 -6.53 16.21 1.99
CA GLU A 121 -6.27 17.62 1.68
C GLU A 121 -7.56 18.40 1.40
N ASP A 122 -7.59 19.67 1.79
CA ASP A 122 -8.69 20.57 1.47
C ASP A 122 -8.65 20.94 -0.03
N GLY A 123 -9.81 21.04 -0.66
CA GLY A 123 -9.93 21.41 -2.07
C GLY A 123 -10.13 20.25 -3.04
N TYR A 124 -10.05 19.02 -2.56
CA TYR A 124 -10.30 17.81 -3.35
C TYR A 124 -11.54 17.05 -2.87
N TRP A 125 -12.20 16.39 -3.81
CA TRP A 125 -13.26 15.44 -3.47
C TRP A 125 -12.63 14.11 -3.04
N VAL A 126 -13.18 13.52 -1.99
CA VAL A 126 -12.77 12.23 -1.44
C VAL A 126 -13.98 11.32 -1.37
N SER A 127 -13.84 10.08 -1.84
CA SER A 127 -14.92 9.08 -1.85
C SER A 127 -15.30 8.58 -0.44
N SER A 128 -16.31 7.70 -0.37
CA SER A 128 -16.47 6.77 0.75
C SER A 128 -15.22 5.88 0.87
N GLN A 129 -14.96 5.41 2.09
CA GLN A 129 -13.85 4.50 2.37
C GLN A 129 -14.10 3.14 1.70
N TYR A 130 -13.11 2.60 0.99
CA TYR A 130 -13.17 1.26 0.43
C TYR A 130 -12.39 0.22 1.24
N LEU A 131 -11.39 0.62 2.03
CA LEU A 131 -10.67 -0.23 2.97
C LEU A 131 -10.64 0.42 4.35
N PRO A 132 -11.05 -0.28 5.42
CA PRO A 132 -10.91 0.25 6.77
C PRO A 132 -9.44 0.18 7.20
N THR A 133 -8.94 1.20 7.90
CA THR A 133 -7.62 1.21 8.50
C THR A 133 -7.56 1.97 9.80
N GLY A 134 -6.40 1.98 10.45
CA GLY A 134 -6.11 2.64 11.72
C GLY A 134 -4.96 1.94 12.42
N VAL A 135 -4.41 2.55 13.45
CA VAL A 135 -3.40 1.91 14.29
C VAL A 135 -4.08 0.92 15.23
N VAL A 136 -3.75 -0.36 15.09
CA VAL A 136 -4.35 -1.46 15.86
C VAL A 136 -3.29 -2.27 16.63
N LEU A 137 -3.75 -3.03 17.62
CA LEU A 137 -3.00 -4.11 18.24
C LEU A 137 -3.42 -5.44 17.63
N PHE A 138 -2.46 -6.19 17.12
CA PHE A 138 -2.59 -7.58 16.69
C PHE A 138 -2.19 -8.51 17.82
N GLU A 139 -2.97 -9.58 18.01
CA GLU A 139 -2.62 -10.72 18.85
C GLU A 139 -2.61 -12.02 18.03
N GLN A 140 -2.05 -13.09 18.56
CA GLN A 140 -2.16 -14.40 17.91
C GLN A 140 -3.63 -14.86 17.88
N ALA A 141 -4.07 -15.33 16.72
CA ALA A 141 -5.44 -15.82 16.54
C ALA A 141 -5.79 -16.92 17.54
N GLY A 142 -7.02 -16.86 18.10
CA GLY A 142 -7.52 -17.80 19.08
C GLY A 142 -7.02 -17.57 20.50
N ASN A 143 -6.36 -16.48 20.80
CA ASN A 143 -5.92 -16.10 22.13
C ASN A 143 -7.12 -15.90 23.07
N ASN A 144 -8.22 -15.36 22.58
CA ASN A 144 -9.49 -15.16 23.30
C ASN A 144 -9.34 -14.42 24.65
N GLN A 145 -8.31 -13.58 24.78
CA GLN A 145 -8.15 -12.73 25.95
C GLN A 145 -8.94 -11.44 25.77
N PRO A 146 -9.39 -10.80 26.86
CA PRO A 146 -9.94 -9.46 26.76
C PRO A 146 -8.90 -8.49 26.21
N ALA A 147 -9.34 -7.52 25.38
CA ALA A 147 -8.45 -6.46 24.91
C ALA A 147 -7.72 -5.79 26.10
N PRO A 148 -6.43 -5.46 25.95
CA PRO A 148 -5.67 -4.79 27.01
C PRO A 148 -6.24 -3.41 27.30
N THR A 149 -5.95 -2.90 28.48
CA THR A 149 -6.21 -1.52 28.87
C THR A 149 -4.88 -0.79 28.98
N ALA A 150 -4.90 0.54 28.98
CA ALA A 150 -3.68 1.34 29.12
C ALA A 150 -2.85 1.06 30.41
N ASP A 151 -3.45 0.42 31.39
CA ASP A 151 -2.77 0.02 32.65
C ASP A 151 -2.31 -1.45 32.64
N SER A 152 -2.55 -2.18 31.56
CA SER A 152 -2.11 -3.58 31.42
C SER A 152 -0.58 -3.66 31.36
N ASP A 153 -0.02 -4.67 32.03
CA ASP A 153 1.40 -5.01 31.95
C ASP A 153 1.60 -5.94 30.76
N VAL A 154 1.88 -5.36 29.59
CA VAL A 154 1.99 -6.04 28.32
C VAL A 154 3.23 -5.58 27.54
N THR A 155 3.78 -6.45 26.71
CA THR A 155 4.89 -6.14 25.80
C THR A 155 4.35 -6.05 24.38
N ILE A 156 4.56 -4.91 23.75
CA ILE A 156 4.00 -4.60 22.41
C ILE A 156 5.16 -4.28 21.47
N ALA A 157 5.32 -5.11 20.41
CA ALA A 157 6.27 -4.80 19.37
C ALA A 157 5.67 -3.78 18.38
N ALA A 158 6.50 -2.84 17.94
CA ALA A 158 6.19 -1.93 16.85
C ALA A 158 7.45 -1.57 16.06
N GLN A 159 7.29 -1.23 14.78
CA GLN A 159 8.42 -0.76 13.99
C GLN A 159 8.98 0.56 14.58
N VAL A 160 10.29 0.62 14.72
CA VAL A 160 10.97 1.81 15.24
C VAL A 160 10.63 3.06 14.44
N SER A 161 10.44 4.19 15.11
CA SER A 161 10.12 5.50 14.50
C SER A 161 8.83 5.52 13.67
N SER A 162 7.88 4.62 13.93
CA SER A 162 6.57 4.60 13.30
C SER A 162 5.50 5.30 14.13
N LYS A 163 4.41 5.72 13.47
CA LYS A 163 3.19 6.20 14.14
C LYS A 163 2.66 5.18 15.15
N SER A 164 2.79 3.88 14.85
CA SER A 164 2.36 2.81 15.75
C SER A 164 3.21 2.71 17.02
N ALA A 165 4.54 2.86 16.91
CA ALA A 165 5.41 2.91 18.07
C ALA A 165 5.09 4.11 18.96
N TRP A 166 4.86 5.27 18.35
CA TRP A 166 4.41 6.47 19.08
C TRP A 166 3.07 6.24 19.80
N ALA A 167 2.10 5.62 19.12
CA ALA A 167 0.79 5.31 19.72
C ALA A 167 0.91 4.36 20.93
N VAL A 168 1.80 3.36 20.85
CA VAL A 168 2.09 2.46 21.99
C VAL A 168 2.66 3.24 23.17
N THR A 169 3.71 4.03 22.93
CA THR A 169 4.37 4.83 24.00
C THR A 169 3.38 5.80 24.65
N ASN A 170 2.54 6.43 23.83
CA ASN A 170 1.56 7.40 24.33
C ASN A 170 0.38 6.75 25.11
N THR A 171 0.07 5.49 24.81
CA THR A 171 -1.05 4.77 25.45
C THR A 171 -0.58 3.97 26.67
N PHE A 172 0.52 3.22 26.57
CA PHE A 172 0.98 2.27 27.57
C PHE A 172 2.24 2.70 28.32
N GLY A 173 3.01 3.65 27.78
CA GLY A 173 4.32 4.06 28.28
C GLY A 173 5.47 3.43 27.49
N GLU A 174 6.67 4.00 27.64
CA GLU A 174 7.89 3.52 26.95
C GLU A 174 8.26 2.09 27.31
N GLU A 175 7.98 1.69 28.54
CA GLU A 175 8.31 0.36 29.06
C GLU A 175 7.52 -0.78 28.39
N ALA A 176 6.36 -0.49 27.78
CA ALA A 176 5.57 -1.48 27.06
C ALA A 176 6.07 -1.73 25.62
N LEU A 177 6.90 -0.81 25.08
CA LEU A 177 7.35 -0.86 23.69
C LEU A 177 8.60 -1.74 23.51
N ASP A 178 8.50 -2.81 22.73
CA ASP A 178 9.64 -3.54 22.15
C ASP A 178 9.86 -3.04 20.70
N SER A 179 10.87 -2.20 20.49
CA SER A 179 11.16 -1.60 19.18
C SER A 179 11.74 -2.63 18.23
N ALA A 180 10.99 -2.98 17.17
CA ALA A 180 11.43 -3.87 16.11
C ALA A 180 12.03 -3.08 14.93
N SER A 181 12.99 -3.69 14.21
CA SER A 181 13.60 -3.08 13.02
C SER A 181 12.59 -2.91 11.89
N ASP A 182 11.64 -3.82 11.77
CA ASP A 182 10.59 -3.88 10.77
C ASP A 182 9.42 -4.74 11.26
N LEU A 183 8.31 -4.73 10.53
CA LEU A 183 7.12 -5.50 10.91
C LEU A 183 7.32 -7.02 10.80
N SER A 184 8.20 -7.49 9.92
CA SER A 184 8.49 -8.93 9.83
C SER A 184 9.12 -9.44 11.12
N ALA A 185 10.06 -8.69 11.70
CA ALA A 185 10.65 -9.00 13.00
C ALA A 185 9.60 -8.92 14.13
N ALA A 186 8.74 -7.89 14.13
CA ALA A 186 7.68 -7.74 15.12
C ALA A 186 6.71 -8.94 15.11
N PHE A 187 6.24 -9.38 13.95
CA PHE A 187 5.34 -10.53 13.85
C PHE A 187 6.04 -11.87 14.11
N ALA A 188 7.35 -12.01 13.83
CA ALA A 188 8.12 -13.17 14.26
C ALA A 188 8.21 -13.26 15.79
N ASP A 189 8.40 -12.13 16.47
CA ASP A 189 8.40 -12.04 17.93
C ASP A 189 7.01 -12.38 18.52
N LEU A 190 5.91 -11.91 17.91
CA LEU A 190 4.55 -12.29 18.27
C LEU A 190 4.33 -13.80 18.08
N GLY A 191 4.69 -14.36 16.93
CA GLY A 191 4.53 -15.78 16.62
C GLY A 191 5.32 -16.68 17.56
N SER A 192 6.45 -16.22 18.11
CA SER A 192 7.25 -16.95 19.11
C SER A 192 6.77 -16.75 20.56
N GLY A 193 5.84 -15.83 20.81
CA GLY A 193 5.38 -15.48 22.16
C GLY A 193 6.37 -14.62 22.95
N LYS A 194 7.31 -13.95 22.26
CA LYS A 194 8.25 -13.00 22.91
C LYS A 194 7.54 -11.70 23.30
N VAL A 195 6.54 -11.29 22.51
CA VAL A 195 5.68 -10.14 22.77
C VAL A 195 4.22 -10.57 22.79
N ASP A 196 3.38 -9.83 23.50
CA ASP A 196 1.95 -10.11 23.64
C ASP A 196 1.17 -9.58 22.44
N TYR A 197 1.60 -8.43 21.88
CA TYR A 197 0.95 -7.76 20.78
C TYR A 197 1.94 -7.18 19.78
N VAL A 198 1.45 -6.92 18.56
CA VAL A 198 2.13 -6.05 17.57
C VAL A 198 1.23 -4.86 17.29
N ALA A 199 1.79 -3.66 17.35
CA ALA A 199 1.12 -2.43 16.92
C ALA A 199 1.52 -2.07 15.50
N SER A 200 0.54 -1.89 14.62
CA SER A 200 0.71 -1.49 13.23
C SER A 200 -0.58 -0.88 12.67
N ASP A 201 -0.48 -0.26 11.49
CA ASP A 201 -1.65 -0.04 10.63
C ASP A 201 -2.34 -1.37 10.33
N ALA A 202 -3.67 -1.38 10.28
CA ALA A 202 -4.46 -2.61 10.16
C ALA A 202 -4.18 -3.36 8.84
N ILE A 203 -4.09 -2.66 7.71
CA ILE A 203 -3.84 -3.26 6.39
C ILE A 203 -2.38 -3.71 6.26
N ILE A 204 -1.45 -2.84 6.63
CA ILE A 204 -0.01 -3.12 6.54
C ILE A 204 0.38 -4.25 7.49
N GLY A 205 -0.16 -4.24 8.72
CA GLY A 205 0.09 -5.28 9.71
C GLY A 205 -0.47 -6.63 9.31
N MET A 206 -1.72 -6.69 8.82
CA MET A 206 -2.33 -7.93 8.34
C MET A 206 -1.50 -8.54 7.19
N TYR A 207 -1.05 -7.71 6.25
CA TYR A 207 -0.17 -8.14 5.16
C TYR A 207 1.16 -8.70 5.69
N ALA A 208 1.80 -8.01 6.64
CA ALA A 208 3.06 -8.45 7.21
C ALA A 208 2.91 -9.77 7.97
N ALA A 209 1.85 -9.94 8.77
CA ALA A 209 1.52 -11.18 9.48
C ALA A 209 1.32 -12.35 8.51
N SER A 210 0.48 -12.16 7.47
CA SER A 210 0.23 -13.15 6.42
C SER A 210 1.52 -13.59 5.71
N ARG A 211 2.41 -12.64 5.41
CA ARG A 211 3.73 -12.94 4.80
C ARG A 211 4.67 -13.71 5.72
N GLN A 212 4.53 -13.56 7.03
CA GLN A 212 5.29 -14.32 8.04
C GLN A 212 4.64 -15.67 8.37
N GLY A 213 3.42 -15.92 7.90
CA GLY A 213 2.66 -17.13 8.23
C GLY A 213 2.23 -17.15 9.70
N VAL A 214 2.00 -15.98 10.29
CA VAL A 214 1.46 -15.82 11.64
C VAL A 214 -0.02 -15.52 11.56
N ASP A 215 -0.85 -16.40 12.09
CA ASP A 215 -2.29 -16.19 12.17
C ASP A 215 -2.58 -15.18 13.28
N VAL A 216 -3.23 -14.07 12.94
CA VAL A 216 -3.50 -12.96 13.86
C VAL A 216 -4.95 -12.54 13.82
N GLU A 217 -5.38 -11.89 14.91
CA GLU A 217 -6.64 -11.14 14.99
C GLU A 217 -6.39 -9.76 15.63
N ILE A 218 -7.30 -8.82 15.36
CA ILE A 218 -7.19 -7.46 15.87
C ILE A 218 -7.85 -7.41 17.24
N ALA A 219 -7.05 -7.16 18.28
CA ALA A 219 -7.50 -7.09 19.67
C ALA A 219 -8.09 -5.73 20.03
N ALA A 220 -7.49 -4.62 19.54
CA ALA A 220 -7.91 -3.27 19.88
C ALA A 220 -7.43 -2.22 18.87
N LEU A 221 -8.08 -1.05 18.88
CA LEU A 221 -7.62 0.17 18.22
C LEU A 221 -6.84 1.03 19.21
N LEU A 222 -5.71 1.58 18.77
CA LEU A 222 -4.93 2.60 19.51
C LEU A 222 -5.31 4.02 19.10
N ASP A 223 -5.85 4.18 17.88
CA ASP A 223 -6.31 5.46 17.35
C ASP A 223 -7.75 5.36 16.83
N THR A 224 -8.29 6.45 16.33
CA THR A 224 -9.60 6.43 15.67
C THR A 224 -9.47 5.71 14.33
N ALA A 225 -10.37 4.76 14.08
CA ALA A 225 -10.40 4.11 12.79
C ALA A 225 -10.62 5.14 11.67
N SER A 226 -9.87 4.98 10.59
CA SER A 226 -9.98 5.72 9.34
C SER A 226 -10.21 4.73 8.19
N GLY A 227 -9.95 5.14 6.96
CA GLY A 227 -10.02 4.24 5.82
C GLY A 227 -9.44 4.89 4.57
N TYR A 228 -8.99 4.04 3.66
CA TYR A 228 -8.48 4.46 2.37
C TYR A 228 -9.62 4.80 1.42
N CYS A 229 -9.44 5.88 0.68
CA CYS A 229 -10.40 6.52 -0.21
C CYS A 229 -9.78 6.81 -1.58
N ALA A 230 -10.64 7.10 -2.55
CA ALA A 230 -10.25 7.71 -3.82
C ALA A 230 -10.33 9.24 -3.71
N MET A 231 -9.41 9.95 -4.36
CA MET A 231 -9.36 11.42 -4.43
C MET A 231 -9.32 11.88 -5.89
N CYS A 232 -10.12 12.89 -6.23
CA CYS A 232 -10.07 13.55 -7.53
C CYS A 232 -10.38 15.05 -7.41
N SER A 233 -10.30 15.78 -8.54
CA SER A 233 -10.62 17.21 -8.56
C SER A 233 -12.02 17.50 -8.04
N ASN A 234 -12.15 18.54 -7.22
CA ASN A 234 -13.43 18.99 -6.67
C ASN A 234 -14.36 19.61 -7.74
N ASP A 235 -13.82 20.01 -8.89
CA ASP A 235 -14.58 20.61 -9.98
C ASP A 235 -15.18 19.56 -10.95
N ASN A 236 -14.84 18.27 -10.79
CA ASN A 236 -15.23 17.19 -11.70
C ASN A 236 -16.40 16.34 -11.15
N THR A 237 -17.58 16.94 -11.08
CA THR A 237 -18.77 16.30 -10.48
C THR A 237 -19.17 15.00 -11.19
N GLU A 238 -19.01 14.93 -12.52
CA GLU A 238 -19.37 13.71 -13.30
C GLU A 238 -18.49 12.52 -12.89
N LEU A 239 -17.17 12.75 -12.75
CA LEU A 239 -16.23 11.72 -12.28
C LEU A 239 -16.50 11.33 -10.83
N GLN A 240 -16.77 12.31 -9.94
CA GLN A 240 -17.10 12.06 -8.52
C GLN A 240 -18.31 11.15 -8.36
N GLU A 241 -19.41 11.43 -9.10
CA GLU A 241 -20.63 10.62 -9.05
C GLU A 241 -20.37 9.19 -9.56
N ALA A 242 -19.62 9.06 -10.66
CA ALA A 242 -19.31 7.76 -11.24
C ALA A 242 -18.38 6.92 -10.33
N LEU A 243 -17.30 7.53 -9.82
CA LEU A 243 -16.38 6.86 -8.88
C LEU A 243 -17.05 6.49 -7.57
N GLY A 244 -17.81 7.42 -6.97
CA GLY A 244 -18.52 7.16 -5.72
C GLY A 244 -19.50 6.00 -5.86
N GLY A 245 -20.30 5.99 -6.92
CA GLY A 245 -21.22 4.89 -7.19
C GLY A 245 -20.54 3.55 -7.46
N ALA A 246 -19.43 3.55 -8.20
CA ALA A 246 -18.65 2.34 -8.47
C ALA A 246 -17.99 1.80 -7.20
N ILE A 247 -17.35 2.65 -6.39
CA ILE A 247 -16.72 2.26 -5.12
C ILE A 247 -17.77 1.65 -4.18
N ASP A 248 -18.90 2.32 -3.98
CA ASP A 248 -19.98 1.82 -3.13
C ASP A 248 -20.49 0.45 -3.62
N ALA A 249 -20.57 0.26 -4.94
CA ALA A 249 -20.98 -1.02 -5.54
C ALA A 249 -19.92 -2.12 -5.31
N LEU A 250 -18.63 -1.84 -5.48
CA LEU A 250 -17.55 -2.81 -5.24
C LEU A 250 -17.53 -3.28 -3.78
N VAL A 251 -17.70 -2.35 -2.83
CA VAL A 251 -17.80 -2.67 -1.40
C VAL A 251 -19.07 -3.50 -1.12
N ALA A 252 -20.23 -3.05 -1.59
CA ALA A 252 -21.52 -3.73 -1.33
C ALA A 252 -21.60 -5.13 -1.95
N ASN A 253 -20.92 -5.37 -3.08
CA ASN A 253 -20.90 -6.65 -3.78
C ASN A 253 -19.81 -7.60 -3.29
N GLY A 254 -18.98 -7.20 -2.32
CA GLY A 254 -17.91 -8.02 -1.76
C GLY A 254 -16.68 -8.18 -2.68
N VAL A 255 -16.54 -7.36 -3.70
CA VAL A 255 -15.35 -7.38 -4.59
C VAL A 255 -14.11 -6.95 -3.79
N VAL A 256 -14.26 -5.96 -2.92
CA VAL A 256 -13.18 -5.50 -2.03
C VAL A 256 -12.76 -6.62 -1.08
N ASP A 257 -13.70 -7.36 -0.49
CA ASP A 257 -13.40 -8.50 0.41
C ASP A 257 -12.56 -9.57 -0.30
N VAL A 258 -12.86 -9.85 -1.58
CA VAL A 258 -12.08 -10.82 -2.39
C VAL A 258 -10.67 -10.32 -2.67
N ILE A 259 -10.51 -9.00 -2.88
CA ILE A 259 -9.19 -8.37 -3.06
C ILE A 259 -8.39 -8.42 -1.75
N GLU A 260 -9.03 -8.11 -0.61
CA GLU A 260 -8.41 -8.25 0.71
C GLU A 260 -7.97 -9.68 0.99
N ASP A 261 -8.84 -10.67 0.73
CA ASP A 261 -8.52 -12.11 0.86
C ASP A 261 -7.27 -12.48 0.06
N LYS A 262 -7.16 -12.00 -1.18
CA LYS A 262 -6.01 -12.24 -2.06
C LYS A 262 -4.71 -11.70 -1.47
N TRP A 263 -4.73 -10.51 -0.88
CA TRP A 263 -3.53 -9.81 -0.43
C TRP A 263 -3.20 -10.02 1.05
N LEU A 264 -4.24 -10.11 1.89
CA LEU A 264 -4.12 -10.13 3.35
C LEU A 264 -4.40 -11.52 3.95
N GLY A 265 -5.04 -12.41 3.18
CA GLY A 265 -5.47 -13.73 3.63
C GLY A 265 -6.85 -13.73 4.31
N GLN A 266 -7.37 -12.56 4.67
CA GLN A 266 -8.73 -12.35 5.17
C GLN A 266 -9.10 -10.87 5.09
N PRO A 267 -10.40 -10.52 5.00
CA PRO A 267 -10.85 -9.14 5.08
C PRO A 267 -10.59 -8.52 6.46
N VAL A 268 -10.28 -7.21 6.46
CA VAL A 268 -10.11 -6.43 7.68
C VAL A 268 -11.44 -5.85 8.10
N ASN A 269 -11.85 -6.12 9.35
CA ASN A 269 -13.09 -5.56 9.90
C ASN A 269 -12.82 -4.90 11.26
N LEU A 270 -12.93 -3.58 11.30
CA LEU A 270 -12.74 -2.78 12.51
C LEU A 270 -14.04 -2.47 13.25
N ASN A 271 -15.19 -3.00 12.75
CA ASN A 271 -16.49 -2.77 13.40
C ASN A 271 -16.56 -3.48 14.74
N GLY A 272 -16.79 -2.72 15.80
CA GLY A 272 -16.91 -3.26 17.16
C GLY A 272 -15.56 -3.56 17.83
N VAL A 273 -14.44 -3.33 17.18
CA VAL A 273 -13.11 -3.40 17.80
C VAL A 273 -13.00 -2.30 18.86
N PRO A 274 -12.67 -2.65 20.13
CA PRO A 274 -12.60 -1.64 21.20
C PRO A 274 -11.43 -0.70 20.98
N LYS A 275 -11.66 0.60 21.21
CA LYS A 275 -10.58 1.59 21.23
C LYS A 275 -10.04 1.73 22.65
N ILE A 276 -8.72 1.66 22.80
CA ILE A 276 -8.03 1.91 24.07
C ILE A 276 -7.87 3.41 24.24
N ALA A 277 -8.37 3.94 25.34
CA ALA A 277 -8.15 5.35 25.68
C ALA A 277 -6.72 5.55 26.13
N ALA A 278 -6.01 6.52 25.55
CA ALA A 278 -4.66 6.89 25.96
C ALA A 278 -4.65 7.28 27.44
N ASN A 279 -3.63 6.84 28.17
CA ASN A 279 -3.46 7.21 29.57
C ASN A 279 -2.73 8.55 29.65
N THR A 280 -3.48 9.62 29.92
CA THR A 280 -2.96 10.99 30.00
C THR A 280 -1.87 11.16 31.08
N SER A 281 -1.75 10.24 32.02
CA SER A 281 -0.71 10.25 33.07
C SER A 281 0.62 9.63 32.59
N LYS A 282 0.57 8.79 31.54
CA LYS A 282 1.75 8.12 30.94
C LYS A 282 2.20 8.82 29.65
N SER A 283 1.34 9.66 29.05
CA SER A 283 1.65 10.42 27.84
C SER A 283 2.82 11.36 28.13
N THR A 284 4.00 11.00 27.63
CA THR A 284 5.10 11.96 27.50
C THR A 284 4.68 12.95 26.40
N ASN A 285 4.87 14.27 26.63
CA ASN A 285 4.62 15.33 25.64
C ASN A 285 5.64 15.21 24.46
N VAL A 286 5.63 14.10 23.76
CA VAL A 286 6.37 13.92 22.52
C VAL A 286 5.38 14.30 21.41
N GLU A 287 5.63 15.42 20.75
CA GLU A 287 4.91 15.81 19.56
C GLU A 287 4.99 14.69 18.53
N GLU A 288 3.86 14.43 17.85
CA GLU A 288 3.80 13.49 16.73
C GLU A 288 4.90 13.87 15.72
N PRO A 289 5.70 12.95 15.20
CA PRO A 289 6.68 13.28 14.17
C PRO A 289 5.92 13.77 12.93
N GLU A 290 6.08 15.06 12.61
CA GLU A 290 5.60 15.63 11.37
C GLU A 290 6.28 14.89 10.22
N GLU A 291 5.53 14.34 9.29
CA GLU A 291 6.05 13.76 8.05
C GLU A 291 6.72 14.90 7.28
N GLY A 292 8.06 14.80 7.15
CA GLY A 292 9.05 15.79 6.81
C GLY A 292 8.64 16.86 5.80
N GLU A 293 8.60 18.09 6.24
CA GLU A 293 8.90 19.25 5.40
C GLU A 293 10.41 19.24 5.10
N GLU A 294 10.78 18.95 3.87
CA GLU A 294 12.13 19.22 3.37
C GLU A 294 12.35 20.74 3.39
N GLY A 295 13.37 21.16 4.15
CA GLY A 295 13.66 22.56 4.40
C GLY A 295 13.98 23.34 3.13
N GLU A 296 13.24 24.41 2.89
CA GLU A 296 13.64 25.48 1.99
C GLU A 296 14.87 26.19 2.54
N ASP A 297 15.95 26.17 1.76
CA ASP A 297 17.16 26.97 1.98
C ASP A 297 16.81 28.47 1.96
N GLY A 298 16.80 29.09 3.12
CA GLY A 298 16.65 30.51 3.29
C GLY A 298 17.87 31.29 2.77
N GLU A 299 17.72 31.99 1.68
CA GLU A 299 18.63 33.05 1.23
C GLU A 299 18.72 34.13 2.32
N ALA A 300 19.93 34.31 2.83
CA ALA A 300 20.26 35.45 3.71
C ALA A 300 20.50 36.69 2.87
N ASP A 301 19.64 37.68 3.03
CA ASP A 301 19.78 39.02 2.46
C ASP A 301 20.75 39.85 3.29
N ASP A 302 21.71 40.46 2.57
CA ASP A 302 22.84 41.24 3.03
C ASP A 302 22.40 42.67 3.34
N ALA A 303 22.72 43.21 4.52
CA ALA A 303 22.67 44.67 4.76
C ALA A 303 23.80 45.14 5.66
N ALA A 304 24.69 45.82 4.99
CA ALA A 304 25.81 46.68 5.39
C ALA A 304 25.77 47.38 6.77
N ASP A 305 26.86 47.47 7.48
CA ASP A 305 27.67 48.73 7.52
C ASP A 305 28.77 48.67 8.56
N GLY A 306 29.95 49.26 8.31
CA GLY A 306 30.76 49.91 9.33
C GLY A 306 32.16 49.38 9.64
N GLU A 307 33.11 49.79 8.81
CA GLU A 307 34.45 50.35 9.17
C GLU A 307 35.43 49.68 10.16
N THR A 308 36.57 49.48 9.65
CA THR A 308 37.97 49.92 9.88
C THR A 308 38.97 48.95 10.45
N SER A 309 40.11 48.94 9.74
CA SER A 309 41.49 49.01 10.15
C SER A 309 42.34 47.73 10.27
N SER A 310 43.21 47.66 9.27
CA SER A 310 44.66 47.45 9.30
C SER A 310 45.26 46.13 9.77
N GLY A 311 46.12 45.63 8.89
CA GLY A 311 47.33 44.97 9.32
C GLY A 311 47.75 43.67 8.59
N SER A 312 48.39 43.81 7.45
CA SER A 312 49.75 43.38 7.12
C SER A 312 50.10 41.90 7.16
N SER A 313 50.51 41.45 6.03
CA SER A 313 51.71 40.71 5.59
C SER A 313 51.63 39.16 5.60
N SER A 314 51.76 38.70 4.42
CA SER A 314 52.87 38.03 3.71
C SER A 314 52.95 36.52 3.76
N ALA A 315 52.97 36.02 2.55
CA ALA A 315 53.92 35.11 1.91
C ALA A 315 53.73 33.60 2.13
N ALA A 316 53.44 32.97 1.11
CA ALA A 316 54.22 32.24 0.12
C ALA A 316 54.25 30.71 0.26
N SER A 317 53.89 30.12 -0.83
CA SER A 317 54.54 29.08 -1.65
C SER A 317 54.41 27.63 -1.16
N SER A 318 53.94 26.85 -1.99
CA SER A 318 54.46 25.95 -3.04
C SER A 318 54.08 24.49 -2.75
N SER A 319 53.41 23.88 -3.69
CA SER A 319 53.92 22.99 -4.70
C SER A 319 54.12 21.55 -4.32
N SER A 320 53.48 20.71 -5.07
CA SER A 320 53.90 19.49 -5.80
C SER A 320 53.06 18.26 -5.42
N ARG A 321 52.26 17.76 -6.37
CA ARG A 321 52.48 16.65 -7.34
C ARG A 321 53.11 15.39 -6.75
N THR A 322 52.39 14.24 -6.84
CA THR A 322 52.68 13.08 -7.69
C THR A 322 51.81 11.89 -7.28
N THR A 323 50.96 11.37 -8.13
CA THR A 323 50.91 10.15 -8.96
C THR A 323 51.15 8.79 -8.30
N SER A 324 50.23 7.88 -8.69
CA SER A 324 50.38 6.44 -8.98
C SER A 324 50.28 5.45 -7.80
N ASN A 325 49.33 4.59 -7.75
CA ASN A 325 49.13 3.39 -8.53
C ASN A 325 47.70 2.92 -8.44
#